data_cb971e096b0e684433f4da7a83aa4f5f
#
_entry.id   cb971e096b0e684433f4da7a83aa4f5f
#
_cell.length_a   1.000
_cell.length_b   1.000
_cell.length_c   1.000
_cell.angle_alpha   90.00
_cell.angle_beta   90.00
_cell.angle_gamma   90.00
#
_symmetry.space_group_name_H-M   'P 1'
#
loop_
_entity.id
_entity.type
_entity.pdbx_description
1 polymer ?
#
loop_
_entity_poly.entity_id
_entity_poly.type
_entity_poly.pdbx_seq_one_letter_code
_entity_poly.pdbx_strand_id
1 'polypeptide(L)'
;MGATADERPRIAIEQVRHVHLVAIAGVAMAALAGMLKQRGFQVTGSDAAVYPPMSTVLERLGIAVMDGYRAANLAPRPDLVVIGNKVSRDNPEVQAVLAAGVPYVSLPEALAELFIAGKQSLVVAGTHGKTTSTAMLGCVLEHAGLDPSVLVG
;
A
#
# COMPACT_ATOMS: atom_id res chain seq x y z
N MET A 1 -18.97 -17.41 6.01
CA MET A 1 -19.26 -16.54 7.16
C MET A 1 -18.19 -15.46 7.16
N GLY A 2 -18.51 -14.27 6.68
CA GLY A 2 -17.59 -13.15 6.67
C GLY A 2 -17.49 -12.58 8.09
N ALA A 3 -16.27 -12.44 8.59
CA ALA A 3 -16.02 -11.62 9.77
C ALA A 3 -16.55 -10.21 9.45
N THR A 4 -17.43 -9.72 10.26
CA THR A 4 -17.97 -8.36 10.14
C THR A 4 -16.83 -7.37 10.35
N ALA A 5 -16.90 -6.21 9.73
CA ALA A 5 -15.88 -5.15 9.78
C ALA A 5 -15.53 -4.68 11.22
N ASP A 6 -16.21 -5.22 12.23
CA ASP A 6 -16.09 -4.85 13.65
C ASP A 6 -15.08 -5.72 14.44
N GLU A 7 -14.50 -6.77 13.85
CA GLU A 7 -13.56 -7.67 14.54
C GLU A 7 -12.08 -7.39 14.24
N ARG A 8 -11.78 -6.43 13.39
CA ARG A 8 -10.37 -6.07 13.10
C ARG A 8 -9.81 -5.17 14.19
N PRO A 9 -8.58 -5.43 14.67
CA PRO A 9 -7.95 -4.54 15.63
C PRO A 9 -7.88 -3.12 15.05
N ARG A 10 -8.39 -2.13 15.79
CA ARG A 10 -8.30 -0.72 15.39
C ARG A 10 -6.84 -0.34 15.26
N ILE A 11 -6.50 0.20 14.10
CA ILE A 11 -5.13 0.62 13.82
C ILE A 11 -4.89 1.96 14.50
N ALA A 12 -4.03 1.96 15.51
CA ALA A 12 -3.51 3.20 16.08
C ALA A 12 -2.43 3.75 15.14
N ILE A 13 -2.84 4.47 14.10
CA ILE A 13 -1.98 4.97 13.01
C ILE A 13 -0.77 5.74 13.56
N GLU A 14 -0.93 6.46 14.65
CA GLU A 14 0.13 7.23 15.31
C GLU A 14 1.28 6.35 15.84
N GLN A 15 1.02 5.07 16.07
CA GLN A 15 1.99 4.09 16.56
C GLN A 15 2.64 3.28 15.46
N VAL A 16 2.11 3.32 14.23
CA VAL A 16 2.67 2.60 13.09
C VAL A 16 4.02 3.21 12.71
N ARG A 17 5.05 2.37 12.63
CA ARG A 17 6.39 2.73 12.18
C ARG A 17 6.84 1.85 11.01
N HIS A 18 6.50 0.57 11.05
CA HIS A 18 6.85 -0.42 10.04
C HIS A 18 5.60 -0.95 9.34
N VAL A 19 5.54 -0.72 8.03
CA VAL A 19 4.47 -1.21 7.14
C VAL A 19 5.03 -2.24 6.18
N HIS A 20 4.40 -3.42 6.12
CA HIS A 20 4.73 -4.47 5.19
C HIS A 20 3.65 -4.59 4.10
N LEU A 21 4.05 -4.67 2.83
CA LEU A 21 3.13 -4.74 1.70
C LEU A 21 3.21 -6.12 1.03
N VAL A 22 2.12 -6.86 1.04
CA VAL A 22 1.99 -8.16 0.33
C VAL A 22 1.53 -7.90 -1.10
N ALA A 23 2.26 -8.40 -2.10
CA ALA A 23 2.16 -8.08 -3.53
C ALA A 23 2.60 -6.65 -3.86
N ILE A 24 3.77 -6.26 -3.35
CA ILE A 24 4.32 -4.90 -3.46
C ILE A 24 4.65 -4.48 -4.90
N ALA A 25 4.94 -5.42 -5.80
CA ALA A 25 5.34 -5.12 -7.19
C ALA A 25 4.18 -4.69 -8.10
N GLY A 26 2.94 -4.69 -7.61
CA GLY A 26 1.82 -4.06 -8.31
C GLY A 26 2.00 -2.55 -8.41
N VAL A 27 1.61 -1.93 -9.54
CA VAL A 27 1.80 -0.48 -9.81
C VAL A 27 1.27 0.39 -8.66
N ALA A 28 0.02 0.17 -8.24
CA ALA A 28 -0.59 0.95 -7.17
C ALA A 28 0.02 0.65 -5.79
N MET A 29 0.44 -0.61 -5.54
CA MET A 29 1.13 -1.00 -4.32
C MET A 29 2.53 -0.39 -4.22
N ALA A 30 3.28 -0.37 -5.32
CA ALA A 30 4.59 0.28 -5.39
C ALA A 30 4.48 1.81 -5.21
N ALA A 31 3.44 2.42 -5.77
CA ALA A 31 3.16 3.84 -5.54
C ALA A 31 2.85 4.13 -4.05
N LEU A 32 2.00 3.31 -3.42
CA LEU A 32 1.74 3.39 -1.98
C LEU A 32 3.04 3.23 -1.17
N ALA A 33 3.88 2.26 -1.52
CA ALA A 33 5.17 2.03 -0.87
C ALA A 33 6.06 3.28 -0.91
N GLY A 34 6.12 3.96 -2.06
CA GLY A 34 6.82 5.24 -2.22
C GLY A 34 6.25 6.34 -1.34
N MET A 35 4.93 6.49 -1.30
CA MET A 35 4.25 7.48 -0.46
C MET A 35 4.50 7.24 1.03
N LEU A 36 4.46 5.98 1.48
CA LEU A 36 4.78 5.60 2.86
C LEU A 36 6.24 5.93 3.21
N LYS A 37 7.16 5.61 2.31
CA LYS A 37 8.58 5.90 2.49
C LYS A 37 8.85 7.41 2.62
N GLN A 38 8.21 8.24 1.78
CA GLN A 38 8.30 9.70 1.85
C GLN A 38 7.78 10.26 3.18
N ARG A 39 6.82 9.59 3.81
CA ARG A 39 6.32 9.94 5.15
C ARG A 39 7.17 9.42 6.31
N GLY A 40 8.28 8.76 6.02
CA GLY A 40 9.21 8.29 7.02
C GLY A 40 8.89 6.92 7.62
N PHE A 41 7.93 6.17 7.06
CA PHE A 41 7.68 4.81 7.48
C PHE A 41 8.84 3.89 7.04
N GLN A 42 9.16 2.90 7.88
CA GLN A 42 9.91 1.74 7.44
C GLN A 42 8.99 0.90 6.55
N VAL A 43 9.42 0.64 5.32
CA VAL A 43 8.61 -0.11 4.35
C VAL A 43 9.36 -1.35 3.92
N THR A 44 8.70 -2.48 4.00
CA THR A 44 9.13 -3.77 3.44
C THR A 44 8.00 -4.35 2.60
N GLY A 45 8.27 -5.36 1.82
CA GLY A 45 7.20 -6.05 1.10
C GLY A 45 7.66 -7.32 0.44
N SER A 46 6.69 -8.09 -0.03
CA SER A 46 6.87 -9.35 -0.72
C SER A 46 6.10 -9.38 -2.03
N ASP A 47 6.58 -10.15 -2.98
CA ASP A 47 5.85 -10.48 -4.20
C ASP A 47 6.25 -11.85 -4.73
N ALA A 48 5.37 -12.48 -5.50
CA ALA A 48 5.65 -13.77 -6.14
C ALA A 48 6.74 -13.67 -7.21
N ALA A 49 6.85 -12.50 -7.86
CA ALA A 49 7.85 -12.23 -8.88
C ALA A 49 8.10 -10.72 -8.99
N VAL A 50 9.34 -10.32 -8.81
CA VAL A 50 9.75 -8.91 -8.84
C VAL A 50 10.67 -8.68 -10.04
N TYR A 51 10.18 -7.96 -11.04
CA TYR A 51 10.93 -7.67 -12.27
C TYR A 51 10.74 -6.21 -12.73
N PRO A 52 11.61 -5.69 -13.60
CA PRO A 52 11.46 -4.34 -14.13
C PRO A 52 10.13 -4.13 -14.85
N PRO A 53 9.54 -2.92 -14.75
CA PRO A 53 10.11 -1.72 -14.15
C PRO A 53 9.96 -1.61 -12.63
N MET A 54 9.09 -2.41 -11.97
CA MET A 54 8.77 -2.25 -10.56
C MET A 54 9.94 -2.58 -9.63
N SER A 55 10.74 -3.61 -9.93
CA SER A 55 11.95 -3.90 -9.16
C SER A 55 12.89 -2.70 -9.09
N THR A 56 13.11 -2.04 -10.22
CA THR A 56 13.98 -0.85 -10.30
C THR A 56 13.41 0.33 -9.50
N VAL A 57 12.09 0.51 -9.53
CA VAL A 57 11.42 1.58 -8.75
C VAL A 57 11.60 1.32 -7.25
N LEU A 58 11.30 0.12 -6.79
CA LEU A 58 11.40 -0.25 -5.38
C LEU A 58 12.85 -0.19 -4.87
N GLU A 59 13.81 -0.62 -5.67
CA GLU A 59 15.24 -0.52 -5.38
C GLU A 59 15.69 0.94 -5.21
N ARG A 60 15.28 1.83 -6.13
CA ARG A 60 15.57 3.28 -6.03
C ARG A 60 14.98 3.94 -4.79
N LEU A 61 13.85 3.44 -4.32
CA LEU A 61 13.20 3.87 -3.08
C LEU A 61 13.88 3.30 -1.82
N GLY A 62 14.86 2.41 -1.99
CA GLY A 62 15.53 1.72 -0.89
C GLY A 62 14.59 0.82 -0.09
N ILE A 63 13.63 0.18 -0.78
CA ILE A 63 12.65 -0.71 -0.17
C ILE A 63 13.13 -2.16 -0.33
N ALA A 64 13.25 -2.86 0.80
CA ALA A 64 13.59 -4.28 0.81
C ALA A 64 12.37 -5.11 0.34
N VAL A 65 12.55 -5.84 -0.75
CA VAL A 65 11.52 -6.72 -1.31
C VAL A 65 11.96 -8.18 -1.14
N MET A 66 11.07 -8.99 -0.55
CA MET A 66 11.27 -10.42 -0.39
C MET A 66 10.65 -11.16 -1.58
N ASP A 67 11.41 -12.08 -2.16
CA ASP A 67 10.94 -12.95 -3.25
C ASP A 67 10.12 -14.11 -2.68
N GLY A 68 8.89 -14.24 -3.16
CA GLY A 68 7.90 -15.23 -2.72
C GLY A 68 7.22 -14.89 -1.39
N TYR A 69 6.07 -15.53 -1.17
CA TYR A 69 5.23 -15.33 0.01
C TYR A 69 5.51 -16.38 1.08
N ARG A 70 5.90 -15.95 2.28
CA ARG A 70 6.19 -16.85 3.40
C ARG A 70 6.09 -16.13 4.74
N ALA A 71 5.78 -16.88 5.79
CA ALA A 71 5.67 -16.36 7.15
C ALA A 71 6.94 -15.62 7.64
N ALA A 72 8.12 -16.07 7.18
CA ALA A 72 9.40 -15.45 7.54
C ALA A 72 9.54 -13.99 7.07
N ASN A 73 8.76 -13.56 6.05
CA ASN A 73 8.78 -12.19 5.55
C ASN A 73 8.23 -11.18 6.58
N LEU A 74 7.48 -11.66 7.58
CA LEU A 74 6.97 -10.86 8.69
C LEU A 74 7.97 -10.67 9.83
N ALA A 75 9.23 -10.95 9.61
CA ALA A 75 10.31 -10.73 10.59
C ALA A 75 11.26 -9.61 10.09
N PRO A 76 11.45 -8.52 10.88
CA PRO A 76 10.80 -8.22 12.16
C PRO A 76 9.29 -7.95 12.00
N ARG A 77 8.50 -8.25 13.04
CA ARG A 77 7.06 -8.08 13.01
C ARG A 77 6.66 -6.66 12.59
N PRO A 78 5.89 -6.48 11.51
CA PRO A 78 5.38 -5.17 11.12
C PRO A 78 4.26 -4.70 12.06
N ASP A 79 4.06 -3.40 12.16
CA ASP A 79 2.96 -2.81 12.90
C ASP A 79 1.66 -2.86 12.09
N LEU A 80 1.77 -2.81 10.76
CA LEU A 80 0.67 -2.85 9.82
C LEU A 80 1.06 -3.64 8.57
N VAL A 81 0.14 -4.44 8.06
CA VAL A 81 0.27 -5.11 6.77
C VAL A 81 -0.76 -4.58 5.78
N VAL A 82 -0.32 -4.22 4.58
CA VAL A 82 -1.22 -3.89 3.47
C VAL A 82 -1.25 -5.06 2.50
N ILE A 83 -2.44 -5.60 2.26
CA ILE A 83 -2.63 -6.76 1.40
C ILE A 83 -3.15 -6.30 0.03
N GLY A 84 -2.44 -6.67 -1.02
CA GLY A 84 -2.82 -6.36 -2.40
C GLY A 84 -4.09 -7.11 -2.82
N ASN A 85 -4.94 -6.49 -3.64
CA ASN A 85 -6.27 -7.00 -4.00
C ASN A 85 -6.27 -8.35 -4.75
N LYS A 86 -5.14 -8.71 -5.37
CA LYS A 86 -5.01 -9.98 -6.12
C LYS A 86 -4.52 -11.13 -5.26
N VAL A 87 -4.20 -10.88 -3.99
CA VAL A 87 -3.69 -11.91 -3.08
C VAL A 87 -4.86 -12.68 -2.50
N SER A 88 -4.83 -14.00 -2.66
CA SER A 88 -5.87 -14.87 -2.10
C SER A 88 -5.71 -15.03 -0.59
N ARG A 89 -6.80 -15.36 0.09
CA ARG A 89 -6.78 -15.63 1.53
C ARG A 89 -5.89 -16.83 1.91
N ASP A 90 -5.73 -17.78 0.98
CA ASP A 90 -4.91 -18.99 1.17
C ASP A 90 -3.41 -18.73 1.00
N ASN A 91 -3.00 -17.51 0.66
CA ASN A 91 -1.61 -17.13 0.57
C ASN A 91 -0.90 -17.37 1.92
N PRO A 92 0.25 -18.08 1.96
CA PRO A 92 0.91 -18.47 3.20
C PRO A 92 1.32 -17.27 4.07
N GLU A 93 1.65 -16.15 3.47
CA GLU A 93 1.99 -14.93 4.20
C GLU A 93 0.76 -14.25 4.79
N VAL A 94 -0.37 -14.24 4.07
CA VAL A 94 -1.65 -13.76 4.61
C VAL A 94 -2.12 -14.63 5.77
N GLN A 95 -1.99 -15.95 5.65
CA GLN A 95 -2.31 -16.87 6.74
C GLN A 95 -1.44 -16.60 7.98
N ALA A 96 -0.16 -16.30 7.78
CA ALA A 96 0.74 -15.94 8.87
C ALA A 96 0.36 -14.60 9.53
N VAL A 97 -0.06 -13.60 8.75
CA VAL A 97 -0.59 -12.32 9.26
C VAL A 97 -1.79 -12.55 10.16
N LEU A 98 -2.76 -13.36 9.69
CA LEU A 98 -3.97 -13.70 10.45
C LEU A 98 -3.63 -14.45 11.73
N ALA A 99 -2.78 -15.47 11.65
CA ALA A 99 -2.38 -16.28 12.80
C ALA A 99 -1.60 -15.49 13.86
N ALA A 100 -0.77 -14.54 13.44
CA ALA A 100 0.01 -13.69 14.34
C ALA A 100 -0.79 -12.49 14.89
N GLY A 101 -2.04 -12.29 14.47
CA GLY A 101 -2.86 -11.15 14.88
C GLY A 101 -2.22 -9.79 14.53
N VAL A 102 -1.51 -9.71 13.40
CA VAL A 102 -0.97 -8.44 12.91
C VAL A 102 -2.10 -7.63 12.30
N PRO A 103 -2.25 -6.34 12.64
CA PRO A 103 -3.20 -5.47 11.97
C PRO A 103 -2.98 -5.45 10.46
N TYR A 104 -4.05 -5.56 9.68
CA TYR A 104 -3.96 -5.53 8.24
C TYR A 104 -5.11 -4.76 7.60
N VAL A 105 -4.84 -4.18 6.44
CA VAL A 105 -5.78 -3.42 5.62
C VAL A 105 -5.59 -3.75 4.14
N SER A 106 -6.58 -3.42 3.33
CA SER A 106 -6.45 -3.35 1.89
C SER A 106 -5.77 -2.03 1.45
N LEU A 107 -5.32 -1.96 0.20
CA LEU A 107 -4.77 -0.72 -0.37
C LEU A 107 -5.74 0.48 -0.24
N PRO A 108 -7.05 0.38 -0.58
CA PRO A 108 -7.97 1.51 -0.41
C PRO A 108 -8.13 1.97 1.05
N GLU A 109 -8.17 1.02 1.99
CA GLU A 109 -8.24 1.33 3.42
C GLU A 109 -6.97 2.04 3.90
N ALA A 110 -5.79 1.56 3.49
CA ALA A 110 -4.52 2.22 3.81
C ALA A 110 -4.46 3.65 3.26
N LEU A 111 -4.93 3.88 2.03
CA LEU A 111 -5.01 5.21 1.45
C LEU A 111 -5.98 6.11 2.22
N ALA A 112 -7.18 5.61 2.54
CA ALA A 112 -8.19 6.35 3.27
C ALA A 112 -7.66 6.81 4.64
N GLU A 113 -7.09 5.89 5.41
CA GLU A 113 -6.66 6.14 6.78
C GLU A 113 -5.34 6.92 6.87
N LEU A 114 -4.36 6.57 6.03
CA LEU A 114 -3.02 7.14 6.12
C LEU A 114 -2.83 8.42 5.30
N PHE A 115 -3.61 8.63 4.24
CA PHE A 115 -3.35 9.72 3.29
C PHE A 115 -4.53 10.67 3.07
N ILE A 116 -5.77 10.17 3.10
CA ILE A 116 -6.96 10.95 2.77
C ILE A 116 -7.62 11.55 4.01
N ALA A 117 -7.53 10.88 5.16
CA ALA A 117 -8.16 11.35 6.39
C ALA A 117 -7.82 12.82 6.69
N GLY A 118 -8.83 13.65 6.84
CA GLY A 118 -8.69 15.10 7.09
C GLY A 118 -8.29 15.94 5.88
N LYS A 119 -8.24 15.34 4.66
CA LYS A 119 -7.92 16.04 3.41
C LYS A 119 -9.08 16.00 2.43
N GLN A 120 -9.07 16.92 1.48
CA GLN A 120 -9.99 16.88 0.34
C GLN A 120 -9.49 15.86 -0.68
N SER A 121 -10.32 14.86 -1.00
CA SER A 121 -9.99 13.88 -2.03
C SER A 121 -10.73 14.18 -3.33
N LEU A 122 -10.02 14.04 -4.45
CA LEU A 122 -10.55 14.16 -5.81
C LEU A 122 -10.39 12.81 -6.50
N VAL A 123 -11.48 12.20 -6.88
CA VAL A 123 -11.50 10.86 -7.50
C VAL A 123 -11.90 10.96 -8.96
N VAL A 124 -11.01 10.48 -9.84
CA VAL A 124 -11.30 10.37 -11.28
C VAL A 124 -11.76 8.95 -11.59
N ALA A 125 -13.02 8.80 -11.95
CA ALA A 125 -13.62 7.53 -12.32
C ALA A 125 -14.08 7.53 -13.79
N GLY A 126 -14.12 6.35 -14.42
CA GLY A 126 -14.56 6.21 -15.80
C GLY A 126 -14.06 4.92 -16.42
N THR A 127 -14.58 4.57 -17.60
CA THR A 127 -14.15 3.40 -18.37
C THR A 127 -12.79 3.62 -19.03
N HIS A 128 -12.55 4.83 -19.56
CA HIS A 128 -11.32 5.22 -20.26
C HIS A 128 -10.80 6.58 -19.74
N GLY A 129 -9.53 6.86 -19.97
CA GLY A 129 -8.91 8.17 -19.71
C GLY A 129 -8.62 8.48 -18.24
N LYS A 130 -8.87 7.58 -17.29
CA LYS A 130 -8.62 7.82 -15.85
C LYS A 130 -7.19 8.27 -15.55
N THR A 131 -6.22 7.50 -16.01
CA THR A 131 -4.78 7.77 -15.81
C THR A 131 -4.40 9.15 -16.33
N THR A 132 -4.77 9.46 -17.57
CA THR A 132 -4.48 10.76 -18.21
C THR A 132 -5.15 11.91 -17.46
N SER A 133 -6.43 11.78 -17.15
CA SER A 133 -7.18 12.84 -16.45
C SER A 133 -6.64 13.07 -15.04
N THR A 134 -6.27 12.00 -14.31
CA THR A 134 -5.66 12.11 -12.98
C THR A 134 -4.30 12.82 -13.04
N ALA A 135 -3.47 12.46 -14.01
CA ALA A 135 -2.16 13.11 -14.20
C ALA A 135 -2.33 14.61 -14.55
N MET A 136 -3.24 14.93 -15.46
CA MET A 136 -3.53 16.32 -15.82
C MET A 136 -4.05 17.12 -14.61
N LEU A 137 -4.97 16.56 -13.84
CA LEU A 137 -5.50 17.19 -12.63
C LEU A 137 -4.37 17.44 -11.61
N GLY A 138 -3.48 16.46 -11.41
CA GLY A 138 -2.31 16.61 -10.56
C GLY A 138 -1.43 17.78 -10.99
N CYS A 139 -1.09 17.87 -12.26
CA CYS A 139 -0.32 18.98 -12.82
C CYS A 139 -1.00 20.35 -12.62
N VAL A 140 -2.32 20.43 -12.82
CA VAL A 140 -3.09 21.67 -12.61
C VAL A 140 -3.05 22.11 -11.15
N LEU A 141 -3.26 21.16 -10.22
CA LEU A 141 -3.24 21.45 -8.79
C LEU A 141 -1.84 21.85 -8.30
N GLU A 142 -0.82 21.19 -8.80
CA GLU A 142 0.58 21.53 -8.50
C GLU A 142 0.92 22.94 -9.02
N HIS A 143 0.54 23.26 -10.25
CA HIS A 143 0.74 24.59 -10.83
C HIS A 143 -0.04 25.69 -10.07
N ALA A 144 -1.17 25.34 -9.48
CA ALA A 144 -1.94 26.21 -8.60
C ALA A 144 -1.36 26.38 -7.19
N GLY A 145 -0.23 25.73 -6.89
CA GLY A 145 0.44 25.80 -5.57
C GLY A 145 -0.22 25.00 -4.45
N LEU A 146 -1.04 24.01 -4.80
CA LEU A 146 -1.83 23.24 -3.83
C LEU A 146 -1.13 21.97 -3.30
N ASP A 147 0.08 21.66 -3.78
CA ASP A 147 0.89 20.50 -3.36
C ASP A 147 0.10 19.18 -3.26
N PRO A 148 -0.48 18.69 -4.36
CA PRO A 148 -1.32 17.50 -4.34
C PRO A 148 -0.50 16.23 -4.17
N SER A 149 -1.03 15.26 -3.42
CA SER A 149 -0.57 13.86 -3.54
C SER A 149 -1.36 13.18 -4.65
N VAL A 150 -0.69 12.58 -5.62
CA VAL A 150 -1.33 11.95 -6.79
C VAL A 150 -1.05 10.45 -6.80
N LEU A 151 -2.11 9.65 -6.89
CA LEU A 151 -2.02 8.21 -7.09
C LEU A 151 -2.67 7.83 -8.41
N VAL A 152 -1.91 7.17 -9.27
CA VAL A 152 -2.35 6.63 -10.56
C VAL A 152 -2.11 5.13 -10.56
N GLY A 153 -3.12 4.35 -10.98
CA GLY A 153 -3.08 2.90 -11.04
C GLY A 153 -3.57 2.34 -12.37
#